data_8100f51fc40d13bb2e22dbec8b281114
#
_entry.id   8100f51fc40d13bb2e22dbec8b281114
#
_cell.length_a   1.000
_cell.length_b   1.000
_cell.length_c   1.000
_cell.angle_alpha   90.00
_cell.angle_beta   90.00
_cell.angle_gamma   90.00
#
_symmetry.space_group_name_H-M   'P 1'
#
loop_
_entity.id
_entity.type
_entity.pdbx_description
1 polymer ?
#
loop_
_entity_poly.entity_id
_entity_poly.type
_entity_poly.pdbx_seq_one_letter_code
_entity_poly.pdbx_strand_id
1 'polypeptide(L)'
;MQTVTTFVPRDADTCWRVFSDIPRLTQWVPGLRHAEIISKARGMPSEVHYQFAHSLAYTLVYTYDRDKREIRFEPKLGRREGVTGWVRFEPFEGGTRMTYALEHGDGRGAAERELGDVQKLVDAFSTWLTTTT
;
A
#
# COMPACT_ATOMS: atom_id res chain seq x y z
N MET A 1 -0.08 5.07 -15.05
CA MET A 1 0.05 4.20 -13.86
C MET A 1 1.47 3.64 -13.82
N GLN A 2 2.15 3.78 -12.70
CA GLN A 2 3.47 3.18 -12.50
C GLN A 2 3.30 1.78 -11.92
N THR A 3 4.08 0.83 -12.41
CA THR A 3 4.04 -0.55 -11.94
C THR A 3 5.46 -1.05 -11.65
N VAL A 4 5.64 -1.68 -10.49
CA VAL A 4 6.92 -2.26 -10.08
C VAL A 4 6.69 -3.70 -9.65
N THR A 5 7.57 -4.59 -10.07
CA THR A 5 7.55 -5.99 -9.66
C THR A 5 8.88 -6.29 -8.96
N THR A 6 8.82 -6.92 -7.79
CA THR A 6 10.01 -7.28 -7.03
C THR A 6 9.84 -8.65 -6.38
N PHE A 7 10.96 -9.26 -6.02
CA PHE A 7 10.97 -10.51 -5.25
C PHE A 7 11.12 -10.20 -3.77
N VAL A 8 10.27 -10.79 -2.93
CA VAL A 8 10.34 -10.67 -1.47
C VAL A 8 10.60 -12.07 -0.90
N PRO A 9 11.70 -12.27 -0.15
CA PRO A 9 12.04 -13.60 0.39
C PRO A 9 11.23 -13.96 1.64
N ARG A 10 9.92 -13.86 1.54
CA ARG A 10 8.92 -14.27 2.54
C ARG A 10 7.72 -14.83 1.80
N ASP A 11 6.96 -15.72 2.43
CA ASP A 11 5.81 -16.33 1.77
C ASP A 11 4.69 -15.31 1.49
N ALA A 12 3.86 -15.64 0.51
CA ALA A 12 2.82 -14.72 0.02
C ALA A 12 1.77 -14.40 1.09
N ASP A 13 1.42 -15.34 1.95
CA ASP A 13 0.45 -15.10 3.03
C ASP A 13 1.01 -14.13 4.07
N THR A 14 2.30 -14.24 4.39
CA THR A 14 2.97 -13.29 5.28
C THR A 14 2.98 -11.89 4.68
N CYS A 15 3.33 -11.77 3.39
CA CYS A 15 3.32 -10.49 2.69
C CYS A 15 1.93 -9.86 2.70
N TRP A 16 0.90 -10.64 2.38
CA TRP A 16 -0.49 -10.19 2.41
C TRP A 16 -0.90 -9.68 3.79
N ARG A 17 -0.63 -10.48 4.83
CA ARG A 17 -1.02 -10.14 6.19
C ARG A 17 -0.33 -8.87 6.68
N VAL A 18 0.98 -8.75 6.43
CA VAL A 18 1.76 -7.60 6.89
C VAL A 18 1.37 -6.34 6.12
N PHE A 19 1.18 -6.43 4.81
CA PHE A 19 0.80 -5.28 4.00
C PHE A 19 -0.58 -4.74 4.38
N SER A 20 -1.49 -5.61 4.80
CA SER A 20 -2.84 -5.21 5.22
C SER A 20 -2.96 -4.88 6.71
N ASP A 21 -1.87 -4.93 7.46
CA ASP A 21 -1.83 -4.57 8.87
C ASP A 21 -1.67 -3.06 9.02
N ILE A 22 -2.78 -2.34 9.01
CA ILE A 22 -2.81 -0.88 8.98
C ILE A 22 -2.03 -0.22 10.13
N PRO A 23 -2.15 -0.68 11.41
CA PRO A 23 -1.37 -0.07 12.49
C PRO A 23 0.15 -0.09 12.28
N ARG A 24 0.66 -1.03 11.48
CA ARG A 24 2.10 -1.13 11.24
C ARG A 24 2.58 -0.31 10.03
N LEU A 25 1.69 0.24 9.24
CA LEU A 25 2.08 0.98 8.03
C LEU A 25 2.97 2.18 8.34
N THR A 26 2.76 2.84 9.48
CA THR A 26 3.60 3.97 9.89
C THR A 26 5.05 3.58 10.16
N GLN A 27 5.34 2.29 10.33
CA GLN A 27 6.69 1.79 10.57
C GLN A 27 7.50 1.65 9.28
N TRP A 28 6.85 1.52 8.12
CA TRP A 28 7.59 1.28 6.89
C TRP A 28 7.18 2.15 5.70
N VAL A 29 5.95 2.66 5.64
CA VAL A 29 5.51 3.48 4.49
C VAL A 29 6.21 4.84 4.53
N PRO A 30 6.96 5.21 3.47
CA PRO A 30 7.70 6.47 3.48
C PRO A 30 6.81 7.69 3.70
N GLY A 31 7.17 8.51 4.68
CA GLY A 31 6.46 9.76 4.97
C GLY A 31 5.12 9.61 5.67
N LEU A 32 4.65 8.41 5.90
CA LEU A 32 3.36 8.20 6.58
C LEU A 32 3.51 8.49 8.08
N ARG A 33 2.66 9.38 8.59
CA ARG A 33 2.68 9.79 10.01
C ARG A 33 1.55 9.19 10.82
N HIS A 34 0.40 8.97 10.18
CA HIS A 34 -0.77 8.46 10.89
C HIS A 34 -1.65 7.67 9.91
N ALA A 35 -2.22 6.57 10.40
CA ALA A 35 -3.18 5.77 9.64
C ALA A 35 -4.30 5.36 10.60
N GLU A 36 -5.55 5.61 10.19
CA GLU A 36 -6.72 5.32 11.01
C GLU A 36 -7.73 4.51 10.20
N ILE A 37 -8.13 3.36 10.76
CA ILE A 37 -9.18 2.55 10.15
C ILE A 37 -10.52 3.22 10.47
N ILE A 38 -11.23 3.66 9.43
CA ILE A 38 -12.54 4.31 9.56
C ILE A 38 -13.64 3.26 9.59
N SER A 39 -13.54 2.22 8.76
CA SER A 39 -14.52 1.15 8.73
C SER A 39 -13.89 -0.17 8.29
N LYS A 40 -14.56 -1.27 8.59
CA LYS A 40 -14.15 -2.62 8.20
C LYS A 40 -15.29 -3.31 7.46
N ALA A 41 -14.92 -4.22 6.55
CA ALA A 41 -15.86 -5.10 5.86
C ALA A 41 -15.28 -6.50 5.86
N ARG A 42 -16.06 -7.48 6.29
CA ARG A 42 -15.64 -8.89 6.38
C ARG A 42 -14.35 -9.08 7.18
N GLY A 43 -14.18 -8.29 8.25
CA GLY A 43 -13.02 -8.37 9.12
C GLY A 43 -11.76 -7.69 8.59
N MET A 44 -11.83 -7.05 7.41
CA MET A 44 -10.69 -6.36 6.79
C MET A 44 -10.94 -4.85 6.76
N PRO A 45 -9.87 -4.02 6.88
CA PRO A 45 -10.03 -2.57 6.75
C PRO A 45 -10.60 -2.21 5.38
N SER A 46 -11.74 -1.49 5.35
CA SER A 46 -12.38 -1.09 4.10
C SER A 46 -12.21 0.38 3.78
N GLU A 47 -12.17 1.26 4.79
CA GLU A 47 -11.85 2.66 4.63
C GLU A 47 -10.75 3.03 5.61
N VAL A 48 -9.69 3.64 5.12
CA VAL A 48 -8.54 4.04 5.94
C VAL A 48 -8.16 5.48 5.63
N HIS A 49 -8.04 6.29 6.67
CA HIS A 49 -7.58 7.67 6.55
C HIS A 49 -6.08 7.74 6.82
N TYR A 50 -5.34 8.39 5.91
CA TYR A 50 -3.91 8.54 6.00
C TYR A 50 -3.51 10.00 6.13
N GLN A 51 -2.49 10.25 6.96
CA GLN A 51 -1.85 11.55 7.07
C GLN A 51 -0.36 11.37 6.82
N PHE A 52 0.15 12.08 5.82
CA PHE A 52 1.55 12.04 5.43
C PHE A 52 2.27 13.32 5.81
N ALA A 53 3.59 13.34 5.64
CA ALA A 53 4.41 14.55 5.73
C ALA A 53 3.87 15.60 4.75
N HIS A 54 4.18 16.87 5.01
CA HIS A 54 3.75 18.01 4.18
C HIS A 54 2.24 18.23 4.16
N SER A 55 1.56 17.83 5.24
CA SER A 55 0.11 18.02 5.39
C SER A 55 -0.75 17.30 4.35
N LEU A 56 -0.18 16.33 3.65
CA LEU A 56 -0.94 15.50 2.72
C LEU A 56 -1.81 14.52 3.51
N ALA A 57 -3.11 14.52 3.24
CA ALA A 57 -4.05 13.60 3.87
C ALA A 57 -5.11 13.15 2.87
N TYR A 58 -5.51 11.89 2.96
CA TYR A 58 -6.61 11.35 2.14
C TYR A 58 -7.14 10.06 2.74
N THR A 59 -8.31 9.66 2.27
CA THR A 59 -8.95 8.41 2.67
C THR A 59 -9.03 7.48 1.47
N LEU A 60 -8.60 6.24 1.64
CA LEU A 60 -8.68 5.20 0.62
C LEU A 60 -9.74 4.17 0.97
N VAL A 61 -10.40 3.64 -0.07
CA VAL A 61 -11.33 2.53 0.03
C VAL A 61 -10.64 1.29 -0.53
N TYR A 62 -10.66 0.21 0.23
CA TYR A 62 -9.98 -1.04 -0.12
C TYR A 62 -10.94 -2.14 -0.51
N THR A 63 -10.53 -2.92 -1.52
CA THR A 63 -11.20 -4.14 -1.94
C THR A 63 -10.17 -5.27 -1.95
N TYR A 64 -10.52 -6.42 -1.42
CA TYR A 64 -9.60 -7.55 -1.25
C TYR A 64 -10.07 -8.76 -2.06
N ASP A 65 -9.14 -9.42 -2.75
CA ASP A 65 -9.36 -10.72 -3.39
C ASP A 65 -8.38 -11.71 -2.74
N ARG A 66 -8.87 -12.53 -1.82
CA ARG A 66 -8.03 -13.45 -1.05
C ARG A 66 -7.43 -14.56 -1.90
N ASP A 67 -8.17 -15.03 -2.91
CA ASP A 67 -7.69 -16.11 -3.77
C ASP A 67 -6.49 -15.69 -4.60
N LYS A 68 -6.49 -14.45 -5.07
CA LYS A 68 -5.39 -13.88 -5.85
C LYS A 68 -4.36 -13.17 -4.99
N ARG A 69 -4.62 -13.00 -3.69
CA ARG A 69 -3.83 -12.15 -2.79
C ARG A 69 -3.60 -10.77 -3.40
N GLU A 70 -4.70 -10.18 -3.86
CA GLU A 70 -4.70 -8.86 -4.48
C GLU A 70 -5.48 -7.87 -3.62
N ILE A 71 -4.91 -6.69 -3.42
CA ILE A 71 -5.54 -5.59 -2.71
C ILE A 71 -5.68 -4.44 -3.69
N ARG A 72 -6.90 -3.93 -3.86
CA ARG A 72 -7.17 -2.76 -4.69
C ARG A 72 -7.58 -1.60 -3.82
N PHE A 73 -7.19 -0.39 -4.20
CA PHE A 73 -7.53 0.81 -3.44
C PHE A 73 -7.79 1.98 -4.36
N GLU A 74 -8.67 2.88 -3.91
CA GLU A 74 -9.03 4.09 -4.62
C GLU A 74 -9.42 5.19 -3.62
N PRO A 75 -9.35 6.48 -4.00
CA PRO A 75 -9.76 7.56 -3.12
C PRO A 75 -11.27 7.48 -2.84
N LYS A 76 -11.66 7.74 -1.61
CA LYS A 76 -13.07 7.77 -1.22
C LYS A 76 -13.81 8.94 -1.87
N LEU A 77 -13.18 10.12 -1.87
CA LEU A 77 -13.76 11.36 -2.39
C LEU A 77 -12.84 11.96 -3.45
N GLY A 78 -13.25 11.85 -4.71
CA GLY A 78 -12.51 12.46 -5.80
C GLY A 78 -11.12 11.85 -6.02
N ARG A 79 -10.67 11.86 -7.27
CA ARG A 79 -9.40 11.24 -7.65
C ARG A 79 -8.21 12.19 -7.64
N ARG A 80 -8.46 13.47 -7.35
CA ARG A 80 -7.41 14.50 -7.50
C ARG A 80 -6.36 14.45 -6.40
N GLU A 81 -6.76 14.11 -5.17
CA GLU A 81 -5.90 14.25 -3.99
C GLU A 81 -5.36 12.92 -3.47
N GLY A 82 -5.83 11.81 -3.98
CA GLY A 82 -5.44 10.50 -3.51
C GLY A 82 -4.64 9.71 -4.53
N VAL A 83 -4.59 8.42 -4.30
CA VAL A 83 -3.93 7.46 -5.19
C VAL A 83 -4.89 6.32 -5.50
N THR A 84 -4.76 5.76 -6.69
CA THR A 84 -5.51 4.58 -7.13
C THR A 84 -4.50 3.51 -7.50
N GLY A 85 -4.74 2.27 -7.13
CA GLY A 85 -3.82 1.21 -7.51
C GLY A 85 -4.21 -0.14 -6.96
N TRP A 86 -3.23 -1.05 -7.04
CA TRP A 86 -3.40 -2.41 -6.54
C TRP A 86 -2.04 -3.02 -6.23
N VAL A 87 -2.04 -4.03 -5.38
CA VAL A 87 -0.86 -4.83 -5.09
C VAL A 87 -1.28 -6.29 -5.13
N ARG A 88 -0.40 -7.15 -5.66
CA ARG A 88 -0.62 -8.59 -5.74
C ARG A 88 0.61 -9.32 -5.22
N PHE A 89 0.36 -10.37 -4.44
CA PHE A 89 1.41 -11.21 -3.87
C PHE A 89 1.28 -12.63 -4.42
N GLU A 90 2.21 -13.03 -5.28
CA GLU A 90 2.19 -14.34 -5.93
C GLU A 90 3.30 -15.23 -5.38
N PRO A 91 3.01 -16.46 -4.94
CA PRO A 91 4.07 -17.40 -4.56
C PRO A 91 5.04 -17.60 -5.74
N PHE A 92 6.34 -17.49 -5.48
CA PHE A 92 7.36 -17.56 -6.52
C PHE A 92 8.71 -17.96 -5.94
N GLU A 93 9.25 -19.11 -6.39
CA GLU A 93 10.62 -19.57 -6.09
C GLU A 93 11.00 -19.48 -4.59
N GLY A 94 10.15 -19.98 -3.71
CA GLY A 94 10.43 -19.99 -2.27
C GLY A 94 10.16 -18.68 -1.55
N GLY A 95 9.58 -17.73 -2.24
CA GLY A 95 9.19 -16.44 -1.68
C GLY A 95 7.97 -15.89 -2.38
N THR A 96 7.97 -14.60 -2.65
CA THR A 96 6.83 -13.90 -3.24
C THR A 96 7.28 -12.98 -4.37
N ARG A 97 6.56 -13.04 -5.48
CA ARG A 97 6.61 -11.98 -6.49
C ARG A 97 5.54 -10.96 -6.16
N MET A 98 5.97 -9.78 -5.74
CA MET A 98 5.10 -8.67 -5.41
C MET A 98 5.02 -7.72 -6.60
N THR A 99 3.81 -7.43 -7.05
CA THR A 99 3.56 -6.43 -8.09
C THR A 99 2.73 -5.32 -7.48
N TYR A 100 3.19 -4.09 -7.61
CA TYR A 100 2.53 -2.91 -7.07
C TYR A 100 2.30 -1.90 -8.18
N ALA A 101 1.07 -1.44 -8.34
CA ALA A 101 0.70 -0.44 -9.35
C ALA A 101 0.06 0.76 -8.65
N LEU A 102 0.46 1.96 -9.07
CA LEU A 102 -0.02 3.19 -8.45
C LEU A 102 -0.23 4.28 -9.50
N GLU A 103 -1.32 5.01 -9.35
CA GLU A 103 -1.62 6.19 -10.15
C GLU A 103 -1.97 7.34 -9.21
N HIS A 104 -1.29 8.48 -9.36
CA HIS A 104 -1.56 9.68 -8.58
C HIS A 104 -2.73 10.46 -9.17
N GLY A 105 -3.54 11.07 -8.29
CA GLY A 105 -4.58 11.99 -8.70
C GLY A 105 -4.00 13.28 -9.28
N ASP A 106 -4.77 13.95 -10.13
CA ASP A 106 -4.34 15.15 -10.85
C ASP A 106 -3.98 16.34 -9.96
N GLY A 107 -4.54 16.38 -8.74
CA GLY A 107 -4.29 17.47 -7.80
C GLY A 107 -3.01 17.31 -6.98
N ARG A 108 -2.25 16.23 -7.16
CA ARG A 108 -1.05 15.99 -6.35
C ARG A 108 0.15 16.71 -6.94
N GLY A 109 0.85 17.47 -6.09
CA GLY A 109 2.06 18.17 -6.47
C GLY A 109 3.29 17.26 -6.51
N ALA A 110 4.45 17.85 -6.86
CA ALA A 110 5.69 17.08 -6.99
C ALA A 110 6.12 16.41 -5.67
N ALA A 111 5.98 17.12 -4.54
CA ALA A 111 6.37 16.57 -3.23
C ALA A 111 5.50 15.38 -2.84
N GLU A 112 4.18 15.47 -3.08
CA GLU A 112 3.25 14.39 -2.79
C GLU A 112 3.50 13.19 -3.69
N ARG A 113 3.82 13.43 -4.96
CA ARG A 113 4.14 12.34 -5.90
C ARG A 113 5.42 11.62 -5.49
N GLU A 114 6.39 12.32 -4.94
CA GLU A 114 7.61 11.70 -4.45
C GLU A 114 7.36 10.83 -3.21
N LEU A 115 6.49 11.26 -2.29
CA LEU A 115 6.10 10.43 -1.15
C LEU A 115 5.43 9.13 -1.61
N GLY A 116 4.69 9.17 -2.71
CA GLY A 116 4.04 8.01 -3.28
C GLY A 116 4.84 7.33 -4.39
N ASP A 117 6.16 7.47 -4.40
CA ASP A 117 7.00 6.79 -5.37
C ASP A 117 6.92 5.28 -5.19
N VAL A 118 6.50 4.57 -6.25
CA VAL A 118 6.21 3.14 -6.19
C VAL A 118 7.46 2.32 -5.84
N GLN A 119 8.61 2.68 -6.41
CA GLN A 119 9.85 1.94 -6.15
C GLN A 119 10.29 2.13 -4.69
N LYS A 120 10.22 3.34 -4.17
CA LYS A 120 10.56 3.61 -2.78
C LYS A 120 9.66 2.87 -1.81
N LEU A 121 8.37 2.80 -2.10
CA LEU A 121 7.41 2.10 -1.25
C LEU A 121 7.67 0.60 -1.24
N VAL A 122 7.89 0.00 -2.40
CA VAL A 122 8.15 -1.43 -2.54
C VAL A 122 9.47 -1.79 -1.85
N ASP A 123 10.51 -0.99 -2.03
CA ASP A 123 11.81 -1.20 -1.38
C ASP A 123 11.69 -1.09 0.13
N ALA A 124 10.93 -0.11 0.63
CA ALA A 124 10.71 0.06 2.05
C ALA A 124 9.97 -1.13 2.66
N PHE A 125 8.96 -1.63 1.97
CA PHE A 125 8.21 -2.81 2.41
C PHE A 125 9.13 -4.03 2.51
N SER A 126 9.86 -4.31 1.45
CA SER A 126 10.75 -5.47 1.38
C SER A 126 11.85 -5.40 2.44
N THR A 127 12.49 -4.25 2.59
CA THR A 127 13.55 -4.04 3.59
C THR A 127 13.01 -4.19 5.00
N TRP A 128 11.90 -3.56 5.31
CA TRP A 128 11.30 -3.63 6.65
C TRP A 128 10.87 -5.05 6.99
N LEU A 129 10.20 -5.73 6.06
CA LEU A 129 9.70 -7.08 6.29
C LEU A 129 10.84 -8.06 6.53
N THR A 130 11.89 -8.02 5.71
CA THR A 130 13.03 -8.94 5.83
C THR A 130 13.92 -8.64 7.04
N THR A 131 13.91 -7.39 7.52
CA THR A 131 14.68 -6.99 8.71
C THR A 131 13.92 -7.31 10.00
N THR A 132 12.59 -7.23 9.98
CA THR A 132 11.73 -7.37 11.16
C THR A 132 11.34 -8.82 11.44
N THR A 133 11.25 -9.63 10.40
CA THR A 133 10.90 -11.06 10.50
C THR A 133 12.11 -11.99 10.20
#